data_faa929385bb919b27574cf64c772582a
#
_entry.id   faa929385bb919b27574cf64c772582a
#
_cell.length_a   1.000
_cell.length_b   1.000
_cell.length_c   1.000
_cell.angle_alpha   90.00
_cell.angle_beta   90.00
_cell.angle_gamma   90.00
#
_symmetry.space_group_name_H-M   'P 1'
#
loop_
_entity.id
_entity.type
_entity.pdbx_description
1 polymer ?
#
loop_
_entity_poly.entity_id
_entity_poly.type
_entity_poly.pdbx_seq_one_letter_code
_entity_poly.pdbx_strand_id
1 'polypeptide(L)'
;MIPSVAIHMDREVNDKASYNKQVDMLPLLGGAAEEGVLKKLIAAELQVAEDQILGSDLFLCIREKAAVWGCNEEFISSGRLDDQQCVFGILKGFLNAHCAQSINVAAFFDNEEVGSGTKQGAASTFLYDVLHASRRTSAPAMRTSTVRWPPASCSAPTTPTPCTPTTRNIPM
;
A
#
# COMPACT_ATOMS: atom_id res chain seq x y z
N MET A 1 10.71 -16.23 10.13
CA MET A 1 12.03 -15.58 10.39
C MET A 1 12.87 -15.66 9.15
N ILE A 2 13.55 -14.59 8.74
CA ILE A 2 14.60 -14.63 7.72
C ILE A 2 15.93 -14.70 8.49
N PRO A 3 16.67 -15.81 8.42
CA PRO A 3 17.93 -15.93 9.12
C PRO A 3 19.01 -15.06 8.46
N SER A 4 19.93 -14.57 9.25
CA SER A 4 21.12 -13.83 8.82
C SER A 4 22.37 -14.56 9.23
N VAL A 5 23.45 -14.36 8.52
CA VAL A 5 24.75 -14.96 8.84
C VAL A 5 25.54 -14.09 9.80
N ALA A 6 26.34 -14.74 10.65
CA ALA A 6 27.27 -14.05 11.52
C ALA A 6 28.50 -13.55 10.75
N ILE A 7 29.12 -12.48 11.21
CA ILE A 7 30.29 -11.86 10.57
C ILE A 7 31.48 -12.84 10.38
N HIS A 8 31.57 -13.89 11.19
CA HIS A 8 32.63 -14.91 10.99
C HIS A 8 32.45 -15.72 9.72
N MET A 9 31.23 -15.82 9.21
CA MET A 9 30.90 -16.57 7.98
C MET A 9 30.91 -15.69 6.75
N ASP A 10 30.69 -14.38 6.93
CA ASP A 10 30.81 -13.37 5.89
C ASP A 10 31.42 -12.09 6.49
N ARG A 11 32.70 -11.88 6.25
CA ARG A 11 33.44 -10.74 6.79
C ARG A 11 33.10 -9.40 6.14
N GLU A 12 32.46 -9.43 4.98
CA GLU A 12 32.06 -8.25 4.22
C GLU A 12 30.60 -7.84 4.49
N VAL A 13 29.88 -8.55 5.37
CA VAL A 13 28.46 -8.33 5.65
C VAL A 13 28.12 -6.89 6.05
N ASN A 14 29.05 -6.18 6.70
CA ASN A 14 28.84 -4.79 7.08
C ASN A 14 29.20 -3.77 5.98
N ASP A 15 29.94 -4.19 4.98
CA ASP A 15 30.48 -3.29 3.94
C ASP A 15 29.74 -3.47 2.61
N LYS A 16 29.30 -4.69 2.30
CA LYS A 16 28.74 -5.06 1.00
C LYS A 16 27.54 -5.98 1.09
N ALA A 17 26.75 -5.87 2.18
CA ALA A 17 25.55 -6.71 2.32
C ALA A 17 24.59 -6.47 1.16
N SER A 18 24.38 -7.49 0.35
CA SER A 18 23.45 -7.50 -0.77
C SER A 18 22.63 -8.79 -0.71
N TYR A 19 21.32 -8.67 -0.60
CA TYR A 19 20.44 -9.83 -0.53
C TYR A 19 19.97 -10.26 -1.91
N ASN A 20 20.20 -11.54 -2.23
CA ASN A 20 19.49 -12.17 -3.33
C ASN A 20 18.06 -12.49 -2.86
N LYS A 21 17.08 -11.80 -3.43
CA LYS A 21 15.67 -11.91 -3.01
C LYS A 21 15.10 -13.33 -3.15
N GLN A 22 15.61 -14.13 -4.07
CA GLN A 22 15.14 -15.51 -4.29
C GLN A 22 15.77 -16.52 -3.34
N VAL A 23 16.92 -16.24 -2.76
CA VAL A 23 17.67 -17.19 -1.94
C VAL A 23 17.74 -16.72 -0.49
N ASP A 24 18.17 -15.48 -0.26
CA ASP A 24 18.47 -14.99 1.08
C ASP A 24 17.23 -14.53 1.85
N MET A 25 16.15 -14.21 1.13
CA MET A 25 14.91 -13.70 1.74
C MET A 25 13.83 -14.79 1.89
N LEU A 26 14.18 -16.05 1.76
CA LEU A 26 13.23 -17.15 2.02
C LEU A 26 12.96 -17.25 3.53
N PRO A 27 11.70 -17.18 3.96
CA PRO A 27 11.36 -17.28 5.37
C PRO A 27 11.47 -18.71 5.88
N LEU A 28 12.11 -18.87 7.03
CA LEU A 28 12.15 -20.15 7.73
C LEU A 28 10.83 -20.36 8.47
N LEU A 29 10.08 -21.39 8.09
CA LEU A 29 8.81 -21.76 8.70
C LEU A 29 9.00 -22.81 9.81
N GLY A 30 9.84 -23.82 9.59
CA GLY A 30 10.06 -24.93 10.53
C GLY A 30 11.33 -25.70 10.23
N GLY A 31 11.68 -26.64 11.09
CA GLY A 31 12.90 -27.47 10.99
C GLY A 31 12.74 -28.73 10.16
N ALA A 32 11.52 -29.16 9.86
CA ALA A 32 11.21 -30.33 9.02
C ALA A 32 10.34 -29.90 7.85
N ALA A 33 10.70 -30.34 6.66
CA ALA A 33 9.93 -30.09 5.46
C ALA A 33 8.79 -31.11 5.35
N GLU A 34 7.61 -30.76 5.85
CA GLU A 34 6.37 -31.45 5.51
C GLU A 34 5.70 -30.73 4.36
N GLU A 35 5.31 -31.47 3.33
CA GLU A 35 4.54 -30.94 2.23
C GLU A 35 3.18 -30.43 2.74
N GLY A 36 2.77 -29.24 2.32
CA GLY A 36 1.48 -28.64 2.69
C GLY A 36 1.38 -28.10 4.11
N VAL A 37 2.46 -28.09 4.91
CA VAL A 37 2.40 -27.61 6.31
C VAL A 37 1.88 -26.18 6.43
N LEU A 38 2.22 -25.30 5.50
CA LEU A 38 1.75 -23.90 5.50
C LEU A 38 0.22 -23.84 5.34
N LYS A 39 -0.34 -24.62 4.42
CA LYS A 39 -1.80 -24.68 4.20
C LYS A 39 -2.52 -25.22 5.43
N LYS A 40 -1.97 -26.25 6.09
CA LYS A 40 -2.49 -26.80 7.35
C LYS A 40 -2.51 -25.75 8.46
N LEU A 41 -1.42 -24.97 8.61
CA LEU A 41 -1.35 -23.91 9.61
C LEU A 41 -2.37 -22.81 9.36
N ILE A 42 -2.55 -22.41 8.11
CA ILE A 42 -3.55 -21.40 7.72
C ILE A 42 -4.97 -21.93 7.98
N ALA A 43 -5.26 -23.17 7.61
CA ALA A 43 -6.55 -23.81 7.84
C ALA A 43 -6.89 -23.88 9.34
N ALA A 44 -5.90 -24.23 10.17
CA ALA A 44 -6.05 -24.27 11.62
C ALA A 44 -6.30 -22.88 12.22
N GLU A 45 -5.58 -21.86 11.76
CA GLU A 45 -5.76 -20.46 12.22
C GLU A 45 -7.13 -19.91 11.84
N LEU A 46 -7.59 -20.20 10.63
CA LEU A 46 -8.89 -19.78 10.12
C LEU A 46 -10.05 -20.66 10.60
N GLN A 47 -9.77 -21.78 11.26
CA GLN A 47 -10.76 -22.78 11.70
C GLN A 47 -11.63 -23.31 10.55
N VAL A 48 -11.01 -23.55 9.40
CA VAL A 48 -11.66 -24.12 8.21
C VAL A 48 -10.93 -25.40 7.76
N ALA A 49 -11.59 -26.20 6.93
CA ALA A 49 -10.94 -27.35 6.29
C ALA A 49 -9.99 -26.88 5.17
N GLU A 50 -8.91 -27.62 4.92
CA GLU A 50 -7.91 -27.25 3.91
C GLU A 50 -8.46 -27.12 2.49
N ASP A 51 -9.49 -27.90 2.15
CA ASP A 51 -10.17 -27.86 0.85
C ASP A 51 -11.07 -26.64 0.67
N GLN A 52 -11.42 -25.95 1.74
CA GLN A 52 -12.16 -24.69 1.69
C GLN A 52 -11.25 -23.48 1.34
N ILE A 53 -9.94 -23.66 1.40
CA ILE A 53 -8.98 -22.63 0.98
C ILE A 53 -8.77 -22.73 -0.53
N LEU A 54 -9.48 -21.89 -1.29
CA LEU A 54 -9.48 -21.92 -2.76
C LEU A 54 -8.34 -21.13 -3.39
N GLY A 55 -7.77 -20.20 -2.65
CA GLY A 55 -6.65 -19.36 -3.09
C GLY A 55 -6.06 -18.59 -1.93
N SER A 56 -4.88 -17.99 -2.12
CA SER A 56 -4.22 -17.18 -1.11
C SER A 56 -3.27 -16.18 -1.73
N ASP A 57 -3.24 -14.98 -1.15
CA ASP A 57 -2.20 -13.97 -1.34
C ASP A 57 -1.47 -13.80 -0.01
N LEU A 58 -0.20 -14.22 0.06
CA LEU A 58 0.58 -14.22 1.29
C LEU A 58 1.78 -13.29 1.14
N PHE A 59 1.90 -12.36 2.08
CA PHE A 59 2.98 -11.37 2.11
C PHE A 59 3.75 -11.48 3.42
N LEU A 60 5.06 -11.29 3.33
CA LEU A 60 5.89 -11.13 4.51
C LEU A 60 5.68 -9.73 5.08
N CYS A 61 5.51 -9.63 6.38
CA CYS A 61 5.38 -8.34 7.05
C CYS A 61 6.27 -8.29 8.30
N ILE A 62 6.67 -7.07 8.66
CA ILE A 62 7.38 -6.81 9.91
C ILE A 62 6.40 -7.03 11.06
N ARG A 63 6.80 -7.86 12.04
CA ARG A 63 5.99 -8.20 13.20
C ARG A 63 6.07 -7.15 14.31
N GLU A 64 7.06 -6.27 14.27
CA GLU A 64 7.21 -5.21 15.27
C GLU A 64 5.99 -4.28 15.28
N LYS A 65 5.54 -3.96 16.48
CA LYS A 65 4.44 -3.02 16.68
C LYS A 65 4.94 -1.59 16.50
N ALA A 66 4.01 -0.69 16.18
CA ALA A 66 4.27 0.74 16.22
C ALA A 66 4.73 1.18 17.61
N ALA A 67 5.67 2.10 17.66
CA ALA A 67 6.21 2.68 18.90
C ALA A 67 6.31 4.19 18.79
N VAL A 68 6.00 4.86 19.89
CA VAL A 68 6.35 6.27 20.11
C VAL A 68 7.65 6.30 20.90
N TRP A 69 8.60 7.13 20.48
CA TRP A 69 9.92 7.19 21.10
C TRP A 69 10.56 8.58 20.93
N GLY A 70 11.75 8.73 21.51
CA GLY A 70 12.43 10.02 21.62
C GLY A 70 12.38 10.54 23.05
N CYS A 71 13.24 11.51 23.37
CA CYS A 71 13.31 12.07 24.74
C CYS A 71 12.01 12.79 25.15
N ASN A 72 11.25 13.28 24.20
CA ASN A 72 9.96 13.98 24.39
C ASN A 72 8.82 13.31 23.64
N GLU A 73 8.95 12.03 23.31
CA GLU A 73 7.96 11.27 22.55
C GLU A 73 7.63 11.88 21.16
N GLU A 74 8.64 12.50 20.54
CA GLU A 74 8.48 13.25 19.29
C GLU A 74 8.53 12.41 18.01
N PHE A 75 8.89 11.12 18.12
CA PHE A 75 9.01 10.21 16.97
C PHE A 75 8.02 9.08 17.05
N ILE A 76 7.54 8.67 15.86
CA ILE A 76 6.73 7.47 15.67
C ILE A 76 7.46 6.55 14.69
N SER A 77 7.64 5.30 15.08
CA SER A 77 8.16 4.25 14.20
C SER A 77 7.09 3.17 14.01
N SER A 78 6.83 2.83 12.77
CA SER A 78 5.91 1.75 12.40
C SER A 78 6.27 1.22 11.03
N GLY A 79 6.01 -0.04 10.76
CA GLY A 79 5.97 -0.54 9.40
C GLY A 79 4.85 0.16 8.62
N ARG A 80 5.06 0.35 7.33
CA ARG A 80 4.06 0.89 6.40
C ARG A 80 3.56 2.31 6.69
N LEU A 81 4.36 3.14 7.36
CA LEU A 81 4.07 4.57 7.45
C LEU A 81 4.03 5.22 6.07
N ASP A 82 4.92 4.83 5.23
CA ASP A 82 4.85 5.05 3.79
C ASP A 82 4.04 3.88 3.19
N ASP A 83 2.85 4.09 2.60
CA ASP A 83 2.20 5.41 2.47
C ASP A 83 0.92 5.52 3.34
N GLN A 84 0.71 4.62 4.30
CA GLN A 84 -0.49 4.57 5.15
C GLN A 84 -0.76 5.88 5.91
N GLN A 85 0.26 6.67 6.19
CA GLN A 85 0.11 7.99 6.78
C GLN A 85 -0.65 8.93 5.83
N CYS A 86 -0.31 8.91 4.54
CA CYS A 86 -1.01 9.70 3.53
C CYS A 86 -2.43 9.21 3.31
N VAL A 87 -2.65 7.89 3.29
CA VAL A 87 -3.98 7.28 3.22
C VAL A 87 -4.86 7.76 4.38
N PHE A 88 -4.33 7.77 5.60
CA PHE A 88 -5.05 8.28 6.77
C PHE A 88 -5.41 9.76 6.63
N GLY A 89 -4.46 10.59 6.19
CA GLY A 89 -4.68 12.02 5.95
C GLY A 89 -5.79 12.28 4.92
N ILE A 90 -5.74 11.56 3.79
CA ILE A 90 -6.75 11.64 2.72
C ILE A 90 -8.11 11.19 3.25
N LEU A 91 -8.18 10.08 3.98
CA LEU A 91 -9.42 9.57 4.56
C LEU A 91 -10.05 10.59 5.53
N LYS A 92 -9.25 11.17 6.41
CA LYS A 92 -9.74 12.22 7.36
C LYS A 92 -10.23 13.44 6.61
N GLY A 93 -9.50 13.90 5.59
CA GLY A 93 -9.91 15.01 4.74
C GLY A 93 -11.23 14.72 4.01
N PHE A 94 -11.37 13.53 3.43
CA PHE A 94 -12.58 13.08 2.76
C PHE A 94 -13.80 13.04 3.67
N LEU A 95 -13.66 12.47 4.88
CA LEU A 95 -14.77 12.37 5.85
C LEU A 95 -15.22 13.73 6.38
N ASN A 96 -14.33 14.73 6.41
CA ASN A 96 -14.66 16.08 6.86
C ASN A 96 -15.02 17.03 5.71
N ALA A 97 -14.91 16.60 4.45
CA ALA A 97 -15.21 17.45 3.32
C ALA A 97 -16.72 17.53 3.09
N HIS A 98 -17.24 18.76 3.08
CA HIS A 98 -18.61 19.04 2.73
C HIS A 98 -18.67 19.85 1.43
N CYS A 99 -19.23 19.25 0.38
CA CYS A 99 -19.42 19.94 -0.88
C CYS A 99 -20.85 19.76 -1.36
N ALA A 100 -21.62 20.85 -1.43
CA ALA A 100 -23.01 20.81 -1.86
C ALA A 100 -23.17 20.70 -3.39
N GLN A 101 -22.13 21.00 -4.16
CA GLN A 101 -22.19 21.10 -5.62
C GLN A 101 -21.32 20.08 -6.37
N SER A 102 -20.62 19.21 -5.64
CA SER A 102 -19.71 18.22 -6.22
C SER A 102 -19.77 16.91 -5.44
N ILE A 103 -19.40 15.83 -6.10
CA ILE A 103 -19.21 14.54 -5.47
C ILE A 103 -17.72 14.43 -5.11
N ASN A 104 -17.45 14.28 -3.82
CA ASN A 104 -16.09 14.02 -3.36
C ASN A 104 -15.74 12.56 -3.65
N VAL A 105 -14.55 12.33 -4.14
CA VAL A 105 -14.02 10.99 -4.40
C VAL A 105 -12.66 10.87 -3.72
N ALA A 106 -12.49 9.85 -2.89
CA ALA A 106 -11.20 9.42 -2.39
C ALA A 106 -10.81 8.13 -3.12
N ALA A 107 -9.63 8.11 -3.72
CA ALA A 107 -9.09 6.94 -4.40
C ALA A 107 -7.80 6.49 -3.72
N PHE A 108 -7.74 5.21 -3.37
CA PHE A 108 -6.57 4.58 -2.77
C PHE A 108 -6.09 3.49 -3.72
N PHE A 109 -4.80 3.52 -4.05
CA PHE A 109 -4.18 2.62 -5.01
C PHE A 109 -3.23 1.67 -4.29
N ASP A 110 -3.33 0.39 -4.62
CA ASP A 110 -2.52 -0.65 -3.99
C ASP A 110 -1.10 -0.73 -4.59
N ASN A 111 -0.91 -0.30 -5.83
CA ASN A 111 0.33 -0.52 -6.57
C ASN A 111 1.34 0.66 -6.46
N GLU A 112 1.46 1.29 -5.32
CA GLU A 112 2.43 2.38 -5.14
C GLU A 112 3.87 1.85 -5.22
N GLU A 113 4.24 0.87 -4.39
CA GLU A 113 5.59 0.29 -4.31
C GLU A 113 5.98 -0.49 -5.59
N VAL A 114 5.01 -1.12 -6.25
CA VAL A 114 5.24 -1.79 -7.54
C VAL A 114 5.45 -0.76 -8.65
N GLY A 115 4.82 0.40 -8.54
CA GLY A 115 4.96 1.56 -9.41
C GLY A 115 3.63 2.16 -9.85
N SER A 116 3.55 3.49 -9.75
CA SER A 116 2.37 4.26 -10.16
C SER A 116 2.04 4.12 -11.64
N GLY A 117 3.01 3.81 -12.50
CA GLY A 117 2.82 3.56 -13.93
C GLY A 117 2.30 2.16 -14.28
N THR A 118 2.10 1.29 -13.29
CA THR A 118 1.48 -0.03 -13.51
C THR A 118 0.01 0.11 -13.82
N LYS A 119 -0.61 -0.99 -14.28
CA LYS A 119 -2.02 -1.02 -14.69
C LYS A 119 -3.00 -0.59 -13.59
N GLN A 120 -2.67 -0.83 -12.32
CA GLN A 120 -3.48 -0.49 -11.14
C GLN A 120 -2.93 0.69 -10.33
N GLY A 121 -1.86 1.31 -10.81
CA GLY A 121 -1.21 2.43 -10.13
C GLY A 121 -1.92 3.77 -10.32
N ALA A 122 -1.51 4.77 -9.57
CA ALA A 122 -2.11 6.10 -9.57
C ALA A 122 -1.96 6.85 -10.91
N ALA A 123 -0.96 6.52 -11.72
CA ALA A 123 -0.73 7.09 -13.04
C ALA A 123 -1.39 6.30 -14.18
N SER A 124 -2.12 5.23 -13.87
CA SER A 124 -2.86 4.44 -14.86
C SER A 124 -4.17 5.13 -15.27
N THR A 125 -4.84 4.56 -16.26
CA THR A 125 -6.19 5.00 -16.67
C THR A 125 -7.30 4.50 -15.74
N PHE A 126 -6.97 3.64 -14.77
CA PHE A 126 -7.95 2.96 -13.91
C PHE A 126 -8.96 3.92 -13.27
N LEU A 127 -8.49 4.96 -12.59
CA LEU A 127 -9.38 5.93 -11.94
C LEU A 127 -10.23 6.68 -12.96
N TYR A 128 -9.62 7.08 -14.08
CA TYR A 128 -10.33 7.75 -15.18
C TYR A 128 -11.46 6.87 -15.71
N ASP A 129 -11.18 5.61 -16.00
CA ASP A 129 -12.13 4.66 -16.57
C ASP A 129 -13.30 4.40 -15.61
N VAL A 130 -13.01 4.22 -14.31
CA VAL A 130 -14.03 4.03 -13.26
C VAL A 130 -14.94 5.26 -13.15
N LEU A 131 -14.37 6.47 -13.08
CA LEU A 131 -15.14 7.70 -12.98
C LEU A 131 -15.96 7.97 -14.24
N HIS A 132 -15.39 7.68 -15.39
CA HIS A 132 -16.08 7.83 -16.68
C HIS A 132 -17.25 6.83 -16.83
N ALA A 133 -17.04 5.58 -16.45
CA ALA A 133 -18.10 4.57 -16.43
C ALA A 133 -19.22 4.94 -15.45
N SER A 134 -18.87 5.35 -14.24
CA SER A 134 -19.81 5.78 -13.20
C SER A 134 -20.68 6.96 -13.66
N ARG A 135 -20.08 7.92 -14.37
CA ARG A 135 -20.78 9.06 -14.97
C ARG A 135 -21.79 8.60 -16.02
N ARG A 136 -21.47 7.62 -16.85
CA ARG A 136 -22.37 7.13 -17.92
C ARG A 136 -23.60 6.41 -17.38
N THR A 137 -23.46 5.73 -16.25
CA THR A 137 -24.54 4.98 -15.59
C THR A 137 -25.40 5.82 -14.65
N SER A 138 -24.92 7.00 -14.28
CA SER A 138 -25.61 7.88 -13.33
C SER A 138 -26.71 8.72 -13.98
N ALA A 139 -27.55 9.34 -13.15
CA ALA A 139 -28.68 10.19 -13.57
C ALA A 139 -28.24 11.35 -14.51
N PRO A 140 -29.14 11.89 -15.35
CA PRO A 140 -28.82 12.92 -16.33
C PRO A 140 -28.06 14.14 -15.78
N ALA A 141 -28.34 14.54 -14.56
CA ALA A 141 -27.65 15.66 -13.89
C ALA A 141 -26.15 15.41 -13.70
N MET A 142 -25.74 14.16 -13.52
CA MET A 142 -24.34 13.78 -13.35
C MET A 142 -23.56 13.69 -14.66
N ARG A 143 -24.28 13.51 -15.79
CA ARG A 143 -23.66 13.41 -17.13
C ARG A 143 -23.10 14.73 -17.64
N THR A 144 -23.58 15.85 -17.12
CA THR A 144 -23.14 17.21 -17.50
C THR A 144 -22.04 17.77 -16.61
N SER A 145 -21.70 17.10 -15.51
CA SER A 145 -20.63 17.55 -14.62
C SER A 145 -19.25 17.29 -15.25
N THR A 146 -18.39 18.30 -15.22
CA THR A 146 -16.98 18.15 -15.57
C THR A 146 -16.24 17.45 -14.43
N VAL A 147 -15.48 16.39 -14.76
CA VAL A 147 -14.57 15.78 -13.80
C VAL A 147 -13.43 16.77 -13.57
N ARG A 148 -13.36 17.33 -12.37
CA ARG A 148 -12.28 18.21 -11.98
C ARG A 148 -11.20 17.33 -11.32
N TRP A 149 -10.09 17.15 -12.01
CA TRP A 149 -8.95 16.43 -11.45
C TRP A 149 -8.26 17.29 -10.40
N PRO A 150 -8.09 16.82 -9.18
CA PRO A 150 -7.15 17.44 -8.28
C PRO A 150 -5.73 17.29 -8.85
N PRO A 151 -4.83 18.21 -8.55
CA PRO A 151 -3.44 17.98 -8.85
C PRO A 151 -2.93 16.76 -8.11
N ALA A 152 -2.06 16.05 -8.79
CA ALA A 152 -1.52 14.75 -8.52
C ALA A 152 -1.21 14.44 -7.05
N SER A 153 -1.55 13.21 -6.69
CA SER A 153 -0.87 12.32 -5.77
C SER A 153 0.01 12.95 -4.69
N CYS A 154 -0.38 12.80 -3.44
CA CYS A 154 0.60 12.67 -2.38
C CYS A 154 1.33 11.33 -2.55
N SER A 155 2.25 11.23 -3.52
CA SER A 155 3.39 10.35 -3.32
C SER A 155 4.15 10.92 -2.14
N ALA A 156 4.42 10.14 -1.12
CA ALA A 156 5.15 10.61 0.05
C ALA A 156 6.47 11.25 -0.41
N PRO A 157 6.68 12.54 -0.22
CA PRO A 157 7.98 13.10 -0.48
C PRO A 157 8.90 12.60 0.62
N THR A 158 10.04 12.12 0.25
CA THR A 158 11.18 11.85 1.16
C THR A 158 11.66 13.12 1.88
N THR A 159 11.00 14.26 1.63
CA THR A 159 11.21 15.54 2.32
C THR A 159 9.86 16.23 2.53
N PRO A 160 9.63 16.87 3.69
CA PRO A 160 8.37 17.55 3.97
C PRO A 160 8.25 18.83 3.15
N THR A 161 7.69 18.73 1.96
CA THR A 161 7.31 19.91 1.17
C THR A 161 5.79 20.08 1.24
N PRO A 162 5.27 21.28 1.55
CA PRO A 162 3.83 21.49 1.63
C PRO A 162 3.17 21.29 0.27
N CYS A 163 2.11 20.49 0.25
CA CYS A 163 1.27 20.30 -0.94
C CYS A 163 0.55 21.63 -1.26
N THR A 164 0.97 22.35 -2.28
CA THR A 164 0.22 23.49 -2.83
C THR A 164 -0.71 23.00 -3.96
N PRO A 165 -1.99 23.35 -3.94
CA PRO A 165 -2.92 22.91 -4.98
C PRO A 165 -2.69 23.68 -6.28
N THR A 166 -2.28 23.00 -7.32
CA THR A 166 -2.23 23.51 -8.69
C THR A 166 -3.41 22.97 -9.50
N THR A 167 -4.26 23.82 -10.02
CA THR A 167 -5.38 23.44 -10.88
C THR A 167 -4.93 23.44 -12.35
N ARG A 168 -4.96 22.27 -13.01
CA ARG A 168 -4.89 22.22 -14.48
C ARG A 168 -6.28 21.94 -15.05
N ASN A 169 -6.75 22.83 -15.90
CA ASN A 169 -7.91 22.59 -16.76
C ASN A 169 -7.43 21.81 -17.97
N ILE A 170 -7.92 20.62 -18.17
CA ILE A 170 -7.74 19.86 -19.42
C ILE A 170 -9.07 19.93 -20.18
N PRO A 171 -9.10 20.48 -21.40
CA PRO A 171 -10.30 20.45 -22.25
C PRO A 171 -10.57 19.00 -22.67
N MET A 172 -11.83 18.63 -22.66
CA MET A 172 -12.32 17.33 -23.18
C MET A 172 -12.54 17.42 -24.68
#